data_68fade41c4d40bc722d8b2af7564871d
#
_entry.id   68fade41c4d40bc722d8b2af7564871d
#
_cell.length_a   1.000
_cell.length_b   1.000
_cell.length_c   1.000
_cell.angle_alpha   90.00
_cell.angle_beta   90.00
_cell.angle_gamma   90.00
#
_symmetry.space_group_name_H-M   'P 1'
#
loop_
_entity.id
_entity.type
_entity.pdbx_description
1 polymer ?
#
loop_
_entity_poly.entity_id
_entity_poly.type
_entity_poly.pdbx_seq_one_letter_code
_entity_poly.pdbx_strand_id
1 'polypeptide(L)'
;AKIYGTLAGAGITADSHDIVQPDPSGQGQYGAMTKAIKDAGLSPSDIVHVNAHGTSTPQGDVTEAGSIRYGLGDAVDGCVVTSTKSMTGHLLGGAGALETIATLLALHDRQVPPTINLDDPEPDLGIDIAANVARPLGAGDLAAVNNSFGFGGANVAVAVTNANISR
;
A
#
# COMPACT_ATOMS: atom_id res chain seq x y z
N ALA A 1 -16.99 -21.62 3.06
CA ALA A 1 -16.61 -20.72 1.97
C ALA A 1 -15.09 -20.70 1.82
N LYS A 2 -14.59 -20.40 0.61
CA LYS A 2 -13.15 -20.23 0.39
C LYS A 2 -12.69 -18.93 1.08
N ILE A 3 -11.64 -19.04 1.90
CA ILE A 3 -10.98 -17.89 2.52
C ILE A 3 -9.76 -17.52 1.67
N TYR A 4 -9.65 -16.27 1.24
CA TYR A 4 -8.55 -15.77 0.43
C TYR A 4 -7.42 -15.17 1.27
N GLY A 5 -7.76 -14.68 2.46
CA GLY A 5 -6.83 -14.09 3.40
C GLY A 5 -7.54 -13.48 4.60
N THR A 6 -6.79 -12.72 5.39
CA THR A 6 -7.28 -12.07 6.61
C THR A 6 -7.07 -10.56 6.54
N LEU A 7 -8.06 -9.78 6.92
CA LEU A 7 -7.87 -8.39 7.32
C LEU A 7 -7.23 -8.41 8.71
N ALA A 8 -5.93 -8.21 8.78
CA ALA A 8 -5.16 -8.45 9.98
C ALA A 8 -5.08 -7.22 10.90
N GLY A 9 -5.10 -6.03 10.34
CA GLY A 9 -5.04 -4.80 11.11
C GLY A 9 -5.40 -3.58 10.29
N ALA A 10 -5.67 -2.46 10.97
CA ALA A 10 -5.99 -1.19 10.35
C ALA A 10 -5.34 -0.03 11.10
N GLY A 11 -5.03 1.04 10.37
CA GLY A 11 -4.54 2.30 10.93
C GLY A 11 -5.24 3.49 10.32
N ILE A 12 -5.63 4.42 11.16
CA ILE A 12 -6.33 5.64 10.75
C ILE A 12 -5.63 6.84 11.36
N THR A 13 -5.43 7.89 10.57
CA THR A 13 -4.88 9.18 10.97
C THR A 13 -5.57 10.31 10.22
N ALA A 14 -5.29 11.53 10.63
CA ALA A 14 -5.71 12.74 9.92
C ALA A 14 -4.53 13.72 9.86
N ASP A 15 -4.30 14.32 8.69
CA ASP A 15 -3.20 15.28 8.48
C ASP A 15 -3.45 16.61 9.19
N SER A 16 -4.70 17.08 9.22
CA SER A 16 -5.07 18.42 9.70
C SER A 16 -4.29 19.54 9.01
N HIS A 17 -3.93 19.37 7.75
CA HIS A 17 -3.07 20.25 6.97
C HIS A 17 -3.85 21.10 5.96
N ASP A 18 -4.52 20.45 5.03
CA ASP A 18 -5.27 21.09 3.93
C ASP A 18 -6.52 20.28 3.58
N ILE A 19 -7.51 20.93 2.93
CA ILE A 19 -8.77 20.27 2.55
C ILE A 19 -8.63 19.34 1.34
N VAL A 20 -7.56 19.47 0.55
CA VAL A 20 -7.32 18.70 -0.68
C VAL A 20 -5.94 18.08 -0.70
N GLN A 21 -4.89 18.85 -0.40
CA GLN A 21 -3.50 18.41 -0.51
C GLN A 21 -3.07 17.57 0.71
N PRO A 22 -2.31 16.48 0.51
CA PRO A 22 -1.71 15.77 1.62
C PRO A 22 -0.68 16.65 2.33
N ASP A 23 -0.45 16.39 3.60
CA ASP A 23 0.67 16.99 4.34
C ASP A 23 1.99 16.54 3.66
N PRO A 24 2.82 17.48 3.16
CA PRO A 24 4.08 17.15 2.50
C PRO A 24 5.06 16.35 3.35
N SER A 25 4.93 16.40 4.69
CA SER A 25 5.74 15.57 5.60
C SER A 25 5.41 14.09 5.52
N GLY A 26 4.22 13.73 5.00
CA GLY A 26 3.71 12.35 4.97
C GLY A 26 3.43 11.74 6.34
N GLN A 27 3.49 12.54 7.44
CA GLN A 27 3.37 12.03 8.80
C GLN A 27 2.07 11.27 9.04
N GLY A 28 0.96 11.77 8.52
CA GLY A 28 -0.33 11.09 8.60
C GLY A 28 -0.32 9.76 7.87
N GLN A 29 0.22 9.73 6.65
CA GLN A 29 0.27 8.55 5.80
C GLN A 29 1.10 7.42 6.43
N TYR A 30 2.38 7.66 6.77
CA TYR A 30 3.19 6.62 7.40
C TYR A 30 2.68 6.25 8.80
N GLY A 31 2.06 7.19 9.51
CA GLY A 31 1.41 6.93 10.78
C GLY A 31 0.24 5.94 10.66
N ALA A 32 -0.57 6.05 9.60
CA ALA A 32 -1.62 5.08 9.30
C ALA A 32 -1.03 3.69 8.99
N MET A 33 -0.01 3.62 8.13
CA MET A 33 0.68 2.37 7.80
C MET A 33 1.28 1.69 9.04
N THR A 34 2.03 2.43 9.85
CA THR A 34 2.67 1.91 11.07
C THR A 34 1.64 1.38 12.06
N LYS A 35 0.50 2.09 12.22
CA LYS A 35 -0.61 1.62 13.06
C LYS A 35 -1.21 0.32 12.52
N ALA A 36 -1.45 0.23 11.21
CA ALA A 36 -2.02 -0.98 10.60
C ALA A 36 -1.10 -2.20 10.79
N ILE A 37 0.20 -2.05 10.55
CA ILE A 37 1.21 -3.10 10.74
C ILE A 37 1.24 -3.55 12.21
N LYS A 38 1.27 -2.58 13.13
CA LYS A 38 1.27 -2.87 14.57
C LYS A 38 -0.02 -3.54 15.04
N ASP A 39 -1.18 -3.08 14.57
CA ASP A 39 -2.49 -3.65 14.91
C ASP A 39 -2.60 -5.09 14.43
N ALA A 40 -2.01 -5.39 13.26
CA ALA A 40 -1.89 -6.75 12.74
C ALA A 40 -0.92 -7.64 13.54
N GLY A 41 -0.15 -7.09 14.48
CA GLY A 41 0.91 -7.80 15.20
C GLY A 41 2.09 -8.19 14.32
N LEU A 42 2.30 -7.43 13.24
CA LEU A 42 3.37 -7.61 12.27
C LEU A 42 4.51 -6.61 12.51
N SER A 43 5.66 -6.90 11.90
CA SER A 43 6.80 -5.99 11.77
C SER A 43 6.89 -5.46 10.33
N PRO A 44 7.58 -4.34 10.09
CA PRO A 44 7.81 -3.84 8.73
C PRO A 44 8.44 -4.87 7.78
N SER A 45 9.30 -5.75 8.29
CA SER A 45 9.95 -6.81 7.50
C SER A 45 9.01 -7.94 7.03
N ASP A 46 7.81 -8.03 7.59
CA ASP A 46 6.79 -8.99 7.15
C ASP A 46 6.04 -8.50 5.90
N ILE A 47 6.13 -7.20 5.58
CA ILE A 47 5.41 -6.57 4.48
C ILE A 47 6.17 -6.75 3.18
N VAL A 48 5.64 -7.60 2.30
CA VAL A 48 6.24 -7.90 0.99
C VAL A 48 5.63 -7.09 -0.15
N HIS A 49 4.50 -6.44 0.10
CA HIS A 49 3.77 -5.70 -0.91
C HIS A 49 2.99 -4.52 -0.31
N VAL A 50 3.03 -3.37 -0.98
CA VAL A 50 2.16 -2.23 -0.72
C VAL A 50 1.35 -1.91 -1.97
N ASN A 51 0.01 -1.95 -1.86
CA ASN A 51 -0.87 -1.36 -2.85
C ASN A 51 -1.07 0.12 -2.46
N ALA A 52 -0.38 0.98 -3.15
CA ALA A 52 -0.34 2.40 -2.86
C ALA A 52 -1.65 3.11 -3.23
N HIS A 53 -1.94 4.21 -2.56
CA HIS A 53 -3.00 5.13 -2.99
C HIS A 53 -2.71 5.65 -4.39
N GLY A 54 -1.49 6.10 -4.67
CA GLY A 54 -0.89 6.31 -5.99
C GLY A 54 -1.85 6.83 -7.07
N THR A 55 -2.28 8.10 -6.95
CA THR A 55 -3.29 8.71 -7.83
C THR A 55 -2.71 9.37 -9.07
N SER A 56 -1.41 9.27 -9.28
CA SER A 56 -0.68 9.94 -10.36
C SER A 56 -0.75 11.48 -10.25
N THR A 57 -0.65 11.98 -9.02
CA THR A 57 -0.48 13.42 -8.76
C THR A 57 0.94 13.68 -8.27
N PRO A 58 1.64 14.72 -8.77
CA PRO A 58 3.06 14.93 -8.47
C PRO A 58 3.36 14.97 -6.96
N GLN A 59 2.64 15.78 -6.19
CA GLN A 59 2.83 15.84 -4.74
C GLN A 59 2.38 14.57 -4.03
N GLY A 60 1.26 13.98 -4.45
CA GLY A 60 0.70 12.78 -3.81
C GLY A 60 1.65 11.60 -3.89
N ASP A 61 2.15 11.30 -5.06
CA ASP A 61 2.99 10.12 -5.30
C ASP A 61 4.36 10.24 -4.62
N VAL A 62 4.99 11.44 -4.68
CA VAL A 62 6.27 11.70 -4.00
C VAL A 62 6.13 11.61 -2.47
N THR A 63 5.06 12.21 -1.92
CA THR A 63 4.77 12.16 -0.48
C THR A 63 4.52 10.74 -0.03
N GLU A 64 3.74 9.96 -0.79
CA GLU A 64 3.45 8.57 -0.44
C GLU A 64 4.69 7.67 -0.54
N ALA A 65 5.52 7.82 -1.56
CA ALA A 65 6.78 7.09 -1.67
C ALA A 65 7.67 7.34 -0.45
N GLY A 66 7.80 8.60 -0.02
CA GLY A 66 8.50 8.98 1.21
C GLY A 66 7.89 8.33 2.45
N SER A 67 6.56 8.31 2.52
CA SER A 67 5.80 7.70 3.64
C SER A 67 5.99 6.18 3.72
N ILE A 68 6.01 5.48 2.58
CA ILE A 68 6.29 4.05 2.50
C ILE A 68 7.70 3.75 2.98
N ARG A 69 8.69 4.50 2.49
CA ARG A 69 10.09 4.37 2.93
C ARG A 69 10.24 4.59 4.43
N TYR A 70 9.64 5.64 4.95
CA TYR A 70 9.72 5.95 6.38
C TYR A 70 9.01 4.90 7.24
N GLY A 71 7.84 4.45 6.81
CA GLY A 71 7.03 3.47 7.54
C GLY A 71 7.63 2.06 7.57
N LEU A 72 8.33 1.66 6.51
CA LEU A 72 8.99 0.35 6.41
C LEU A 72 10.47 0.38 6.82
N GLY A 73 11.12 1.55 6.83
CA GLY A 73 12.54 1.66 7.11
C GLY A 73 13.38 0.79 6.16
N ASP A 74 14.38 0.09 6.69
CA ASP A 74 15.26 -0.79 5.88
C ASP A 74 14.51 -1.97 5.22
N ALA A 75 13.31 -2.29 5.68
CA ALA A 75 12.49 -3.35 5.08
C ALA A 75 11.91 -2.97 3.71
N VAL A 76 11.96 -1.72 3.31
CA VAL A 76 11.44 -1.23 2.01
C VAL A 76 12.10 -1.94 0.83
N ASP A 77 13.36 -2.33 0.93
CA ASP A 77 14.10 -3.01 -0.14
C ASP A 77 13.54 -4.41 -0.47
N GLY A 78 12.81 -5.01 0.47
CA GLY A 78 12.12 -6.30 0.28
C GLY A 78 10.66 -6.18 -0.13
N CYS A 79 10.16 -4.97 -0.32
CA CYS A 79 8.74 -4.69 -0.55
C CYS A 79 8.49 -4.18 -1.97
N VAL A 80 7.56 -4.83 -2.70
CA VAL A 80 7.15 -4.40 -4.03
C VAL A 80 5.92 -3.51 -3.93
N VAL A 81 5.99 -2.32 -4.53
CA VAL A 81 4.90 -1.33 -4.54
C VAL A 81 4.17 -1.36 -5.89
N THR A 82 2.86 -1.23 -5.86
CA THR A 82 2.03 -0.99 -7.04
C THR A 82 0.89 -0.03 -6.74
N SER A 83 0.35 0.64 -7.75
CA SER A 83 -0.97 1.26 -7.69
C SER A 83 -1.90 0.59 -8.69
N THR A 84 -2.88 -0.14 -8.20
CA THR A 84 -3.90 -0.79 -9.03
C THR A 84 -4.84 0.21 -9.71
N LYS A 85 -4.83 1.49 -9.28
CA LYS A 85 -5.56 2.57 -9.95
C LYS A 85 -5.11 2.77 -11.40
N SER A 86 -3.89 2.40 -11.74
CA SER A 86 -3.42 2.42 -13.13
C SER A 86 -4.29 1.55 -14.06
N MET A 87 -4.90 0.48 -13.54
CA MET A 87 -5.77 -0.46 -14.27
C MET A 87 -7.26 -0.21 -14.06
N THR A 88 -7.66 0.21 -12.86
CA THR A 88 -9.08 0.31 -12.46
C THR A 88 -9.63 1.71 -12.55
N GLY A 89 -8.78 2.72 -12.62
CA GLY A 89 -9.15 4.10 -12.34
C GLY A 89 -9.38 4.35 -10.84
N HIS A 90 -9.63 5.59 -10.48
CA HIS A 90 -9.89 5.97 -9.10
C HIS A 90 -11.39 5.87 -8.78
N LEU A 91 -11.80 4.86 -8.03
CA LEU A 91 -13.21 4.59 -7.68
C LEU A 91 -13.72 5.44 -6.49
N LEU A 92 -12.98 6.46 -6.08
CA LEU A 92 -13.34 7.34 -4.96
C LEU A 92 -13.65 6.54 -3.69
N GLY A 93 -14.87 6.64 -3.15
CA GLY A 93 -15.29 5.91 -1.95
C GLY A 93 -15.25 4.38 -2.07
N GLY A 94 -15.24 3.83 -3.29
CA GLY A 94 -15.11 2.39 -3.53
C GLY A 94 -13.67 1.91 -3.68
N ALA A 95 -12.70 2.83 -3.86
CA ALA A 95 -11.31 2.50 -4.18
C ALA A 95 -10.66 1.59 -3.12
N GLY A 96 -10.75 1.97 -1.85
CA GLY A 96 -10.13 1.22 -0.76
C GLY A 96 -10.61 -0.23 -0.66
N ALA A 97 -11.90 -0.49 -0.87
CA ALA A 97 -12.45 -1.84 -0.85
C ALA A 97 -11.96 -2.68 -2.04
N LEU A 98 -12.02 -2.13 -3.26
CA LEU A 98 -11.52 -2.81 -4.45
C LEU A 98 -10.03 -3.12 -4.34
N GLU A 99 -9.25 -2.15 -3.91
CA GLU A 99 -7.79 -2.27 -3.77
C GLU A 99 -7.40 -3.26 -2.67
N THR A 100 -8.15 -3.32 -1.57
CA THR A 100 -7.96 -4.35 -0.54
C THR A 100 -8.21 -5.75 -1.10
N ILE A 101 -9.24 -5.94 -1.95
CA ILE A 101 -9.49 -7.22 -2.63
C ILE A 101 -8.34 -7.56 -3.56
N ALA A 102 -7.86 -6.60 -4.37
CA ALA A 102 -6.72 -6.79 -5.26
C ALA A 102 -5.45 -7.17 -4.49
N THR A 103 -5.20 -6.54 -3.35
CA THR A 103 -4.08 -6.84 -2.46
C THR A 103 -4.17 -8.25 -1.88
N LEU A 104 -5.35 -8.68 -1.43
CA LEU A 104 -5.58 -10.06 -0.97
C LEU A 104 -5.36 -11.09 -2.08
N LEU A 105 -5.83 -10.80 -3.29
CA LEU A 105 -5.62 -11.67 -4.46
C LEU A 105 -4.16 -11.72 -4.84
N ALA A 106 -3.42 -10.61 -4.77
CA ALA A 106 -1.97 -10.58 -5.02
C ALA A 106 -1.22 -11.55 -4.08
N LEU A 107 -1.56 -11.57 -2.79
CA LEU A 107 -0.98 -12.50 -1.84
C LEU A 107 -1.43 -13.94 -2.09
N HIS A 108 -2.71 -14.15 -2.41
CA HIS A 108 -3.25 -15.49 -2.70
C HIS A 108 -2.61 -16.12 -3.93
N ASP A 109 -2.50 -15.35 -5.03
CA ASP A 109 -1.95 -15.79 -6.30
C ASP A 109 -0.41 -15.67 -6.35
N ARG A 110 0.18 -15.10 -5.29
CA ARG A 110 1.63 -14.85 -5.15
C ARG A 110 2.19 -14.03 -6.29
N GLN A 111 1.43 -13.03 -6.71
CA GLN A 111 1.82 -12.15 -7.80
C GLN A 111 1.32 -10.73 -7.58
N VAL A 112 2.24 -9.78 -7.47
CA VAL A 112 1.91 -8.35 -7.41
C VAL A 112 1.51 -7.88 -8.81
N PRO A 113 0.31 -7.31 -8.98
CA PRO A 113 -0.09 -6.75 -10.27
C PRO A 113 0.76 -5.53 -10.62
N PRO A 114 0.96 -5.21 -11.91
CA PRO A 114 1.78 -4.08 -12.30
C PRO A 114 1.07 -2.74 -12.08
N THR A 115 1.84 -1.68 -11.93
CA THR A 115 1.42 -0.32 -12.26
C THR A 115 1.62 -0.16 -13.77
N ILE A 116 0.53 -0.19 -14.55
CA ILE A 116 0.61 -0.05 -16.01
C ILE A 116 0.72 1.42 -16.43
N ASN A 117 1.21 1.65 -17.67
CA ASN A 117 1.45 2.97 -18.25
C ASN A 117 2.46 3.82 -17.44
N LEU A 118 3.40 3.15 -16.76
CA LEU A 118 4.48 3.80 -16.03
C LEU A 118 5.76 3.72 -16.87
N ASP A 119 5.85 4.58 -17.88
CA ASP A 119 6.97 4.61 -18.83
C ASP A 119 8.09 5.58 -18.41
N ASP A 120 7.74 6.61 -17.65
CA ASP A 120 8.66 7.62 -17.12
C ASP A 120 8.35 7.87 -15.63
N PRO A 121 8.81 6.97 -14.74
CA PRO A 121 8.57 7.13 -13.31
C PRO A 121 9.33 8.32 -12.75
N GLU A 122 8.77 8.96 -11.72
CA GLU A 122 9.45 10.01 -10.96
C GLU A 122 10.81 9.48 -10.46
N PRO A 123 11.91 10.23 -10.66
CA PRO A 123 13.23 9.79 -10.24
C PRO A 123 13.36 9.72 -8.71
N ASP A 124 14.24 8.86 -8.25
CA ASP A 124 14.70 8.79 -6.85
C ASP A 124 13.60 8.57 -5.78
N LEU A 125 12.49 7.94 -6.13
CA LEU A 125 11.44 7.61 -5.16
C LEU A 125 11.92 6.67 -4.05
N GLY A 126 12.95 5.85 -4.32
CA GLY A 126 13.54 4.92 -3.35
C GLY A 126 12.62 3.81 -2.89
N ILE A 127 11.71 3.37 -3.78
CA ILE A 127 10.81 2.22 -3.62
C ILE A 127 10.87 1.35 -4.88
N ASP A 128 10.69 0.04 -4.73
CA ASP A 128 10.63 -0.89 -5.86
C ASP A 128 9.21 -0.96 -6.42
N ILE A 129 8.97 -0.34 -7.57
CA ILE A 129 7.66 -0.32 -8.23
C ILE A 129 7.56 -1.42 -9.28
N ALA A 130 6.47 -2.19 -9.27
CA ALA A 130 6.16 -3.15 -10.33
C ALA A 130 5.72 -2.42 -11.62
N ALA A 131 6.64 -1.69 -12.25
CA ALA A 131 6.36 -0.87 -13.44
C ALA A 131 6.08 -1.77 -14.64
N ASN A 132 4.86 -1.66 -15.21
CA ASN A 132 4.38 -2.34 -16.43
C ASN A 132 4.44 -3.88 -16.43
N VAL A 133 5.11 -4.51 -15.46
CA VAL A 133 5.29 -5.96 -15.39
C VAL A 133 4.95 -6.47 -14.00
N ALA A 134 4.10 -7.50 -13.93
CA ALA A 134 3.75 -8.17 -12.67
C ALA A 134 4.99 -8.83 -12.03
N ARG A 135 5.06 -8.84 -10.70
CA ARG A 135 6.20 -9.34 -9.93
C ARG A 135 5.80 -10.54 -9.07
N PRO A 136 6.53 -11.66 -9.13
CA PRO A 136 6.23 -12.82 -8.29
C PRO A 136 6.55 -12.52 -6.82
N LEU A 137 5.74 -13.06 -5.92
CA LEU A 137 6.01 -13.12 -4.48
C LEU A 137 6.54 -14.49 -4.07
N GLY A 138 7.33 -14.50 -3.00
CA GLY A 138 7.90 -15.72 -2.43
C GLY A 138 6.87 -16.72 -1.88
N ALA A 139 7.36 -17.86 -1.41
CA ALA A 139 6.56 -18.87 -0.72
C ALA A 139 6.38 -18.51 0.77
N GLY A 140 5.48 -19.19 1.45
CA GLY A 140 5.25 -19.05 2.89
C GLY A 140 4.16 -18.03 3.24
N ASP A 141 4.28 -17.50 4.44
CA ASP A 141 3.38 -16.49 4.97
C ASP A 141 3.73 -15.13 4.35
N LEU A 142 2.71 -14.43 3.88
CA LEU A 142 2.84 -13.16 3.19
C LEU A 142 1.91 -12.12 3.82
N ALA A 143 2.41 -10.91 3.97
CA ALA A 143 1.63 -9.77 4.42
C ALA A 143 1.79 -8.59 3.47
N ALA A 144 0.75 -7.79 3.35
CA ALA A 144 0.73 -6.58 2.52
C ALA A 144 -0.06 -5.46 3.20
N VAL A 145 0.16 -4.25 2.73
CA VAL A 145 -0.61 -3.08 3.14
C VAL A 145 -1.32 -2.47 1.93
N ASN A 146 -2.58 -2.11 2.11
CA ASN A 146 -3.33 -1.26 1.18
C ASN A 146 -3.50 0.13 1.77
N ASN A 147 -3.08 1.16 1.04
CA ASN A 147 -3.17 2.56 1.44
C ASN A 147 -4.35 3.26 0.75
N SER A 148 -5.06 4.08 1.51
CA SER A 148 -6.15 4.93 1.01
C SER A 148 -6.08 6.29 1.70
N PHE A 149 -5.75 7.33 0.93
CA PHE A 149 -5.57 8.69 1.43
C PHE A 149 -6.59 9.61 0.74
N GLY A 150 -7.41 10.25 1.54
CA GLY A 150 -8.55 11.03 1.06
C GLY A 150 -8.41 12.53 1.31
N PHE A 151 -9.23 13.30 0.61
CA PHE A 151 -9.40 14.73 0.87
C PHE A 151 -9.80 14.98 2.33
N GLY A 152 -9.45 16.15 2.84
CA GLY A 152 -9.58 16.45 4.26
C GLY A 152 -8.47 15.85 5.12
N GLY A 153 -7.45 15.25 4.50
CA GLY A 153 -6.32 14.65 5.20
C GLY A 153 -6.63 13.31 5.86
N ALA A 154 -7.69 12.63 5.46
CA ALA A 154 -8.03 11.32 6.01
C ALA A 154 -7.08 10.25 5.43
N ASN A 155 -6.32 9.58 6.29
CA ASN A 155 -5.41 8.50 5.91
C ASN A 155 -5.86 7.19 6.55
N VAL A 156 -6.00 6.16 5.72
CA VAL A 156 -6.32 4.79 6.15
C VAL A 156 -5.33 3.83 5.52
N ALA A 157 -4.80 2.92 6.32
CA ALA A 157 -4.05 1.77 5.85
C ALA A 157 -4.65 0.49 6.41
N VAL A 158 -4.71 -0.56 5.60
CA VAL A 158 -5.20 -1.88 6.00
C VAL A 158 -4.09 -2.90 5.76
N ALA A 159 -3.69 -3.61 6.82
CA ALA A 159 -2.79 -4.75 6.72
C ALA A 159 -3.57 -6.03 6.46
N VAL A 160 -3.14 -6.78 5.45
CA VAL A 160 -3.75 -8.06 5.06
C VAL A 160 -2.70 -9.15 5.01
N THR A 161 -3.13 -10.40 5.23
CA THR A 161 -2.27 -11.58 5.18
C THR A 161 -2.90 -12.68 4.34
N ASN A 162 -2.08 -13.58 3.77
CA ASN A 162 -2.63 -14.74 3.09
C ASN A 162 -3.31 -15.72 4.08
N ALA A 163 -4.13 -16.66 3.57
CA ALA A 163 -4.94 -17.54 4.42
C ALA A 163 -4.12 -18.50 5.30
N ASN A 164 -2.82 -18.61 5.09
CA ASN A 164 -1.94 -19.60 5.73
C ASN A 164 -1.14 -19.06 6.91
N ILE A 165 -1.32 -17.80 7.33
CA ILE A 165 -0.66 -17.31 8.55
C ILE A 165 -1.34 -17.95 9.75
N SER A 166 -0.75 -19.04 10.24
CA SER A 166 -1.05 -19.60 11.55
C SER A 166 -0.27 -18.79 12.59
N ARG A 167 -0.98 -18.10 13.45
CA ARG A 167 -0.41 -17.51 14.66
C ARG A 167 -0.30 -18.56 15.75
#